data_b4229998d4ad1ea190b4a96dd2f13522
#
_entry.id   b4229998d4ad1ea190b4a96dd2f13522
#
_cell.length_a   1.000
_cell.length_b   1.000
_cell.length_c   1.000
_cell.angle_alpha   90.00
_cell.angle_beta   90.00
_cell.angle_gamma   90.00
#
_symmetry.space_group_name_H-M   'P 1'
#
loop_
_entity.id
_entity.type
_entity.pdbx_description
1 polymer ?
#
loop_
_entity_poly.entity_id
_entity_poly.type
_entity_poly.pdbx_seq_one_letter_code
_entity_poly.pdbx_strand_id
1 'polypeptide(L)'
;VVSLLLIVIVATGIFAVTYIHSAVKPMDKNATEFVTVEIPAGSSNREIGAILEKKGLVKNGQFFNYYTKFKNYSNFKSGYFNLQKSMDLETIIQKLQEEGTKTPQAPVLGKVTIPEGYTIDQIATAITTDVSTKKAGKTPFKKEDFLKAVQDDAFIEKMVAKYPKLLANLPSKDSGVRYRLEGYLFPATYNYGKDTTVKEMID
;
A
#
# COMPACT_ATOMS: atom_id res chain seq x y z
N VAL A 1 -19.52 40.85 -34.69
CA VAL A 1 -20.20 40.22 -33.53
C VAL A 1 -20.10 38.69 -33.62
N VAL A 2 -20.49 38.05 -34.73
CA VAL A 2 -20.47 36.59 -34.90
C VAL A 2 -19.06 36.02 -34.77
N SER A 3 -18.06 36.66 -35.37
CA SER A 3 -16.66 36.22 -35.31
C SER A 3 -16.10 36.25 -33.87
N LEU A 4 -16.46 37.27 -33.09
CA LEU A 4 -16.05 37.41 -31.70
C LEU A 4 -16.67 36.30 -30.84
N LEU A 5 -17.95 36.00 -31.08
CA LEU A 5 -18.68 34.96 -30.37
C LEU A 5 -18.08 33.56 -30.65
N LEU A 6 -17.68 33.30 -31.87
CA LEU A 6 -17.00 32.06 -32.30
C LEU A 6 -15.64 31.91 -31.64
N ILE A 7 -14.84 32.98 -31.52
CA ILE A 7 -13.54 32.97 -30.82
C ILE A 7 -13.73 32.66 -29.34
N VAL A 8 -14.74 33.24 -28.68
CA VAL A 8 -15.03 32.98 -27.28
C VAL A 8 -15.44 31.54 -27.06
N ILE A 9 -16.28 30.96 -27.94
CA ILE A 9 -16.69 29.54 -27.84
C ILE A 9 -15.48 28.61 -27.99
N VAL A 10 -14.61 28.87 -28.97
CA VAL A 10 -13.41 28.07 -29.21
C VAL A 10 -12.45 28.19 -28.02
N ALA A 11 -12.21 29.41 -27.51
CA ALA A 11 -11.33 29.65 -26.39
C ALA A 11 -11.83 28.95 -25.09
N THR A 12 -13.15 29.03 -24.83
CA THR A 12 -13.77 28.31 -23.67
C THR A 12 -13.72 26.81 -23.85
N GLY A 13 -13.89 26.28 -25.08
CA GLY A 13 -13.72 24.85 -25.36
C GLY A 13 -12.30 24.36 -25.13
N ILE A 14 -11.29 25.08 -25.58
CA ILE A 14 -9.88 24.75 -25.35
C ILE A 14 -9.56 24.83 -23.86
N PHE A 15 -10.04 25.87 -23.17
CA PHE A 15 -9.84 26.00 -21.73
C PHE A 15 -10.48 24.84 -20.95
N ALA A 16 -11.72 24.44 -21.30
CA ALA A 16 -12.39 23.33 -20.66
C ALA A 16 -11.64 22.00 -20.87
N VAL A 17 -11.17 21.71 -22.07
CA VAL A 17 -10.40 20.49 -22.38
C VAL A 17 -9.08 20.47 -21.63
N THR A 18 -8.34 21.59 -21.60
CA THR A 18 -7.08 21.68 -20.88
C THR A 18 -7.27 21.57 -19.36
N TYR A 19 -8.34 22.16 -18.83
CA TYR A 19 -8.69 22.03 -17.42
C TYR A 19 -9.02 20.59 -17.05
N ILE A 20 -9.90 19.91 -17.80
CA ILE A 20 -10.26 18.51 -17.58
C ILE A 20 -9.00 17.64 -17.60
N HIS A 21 -8.18 17.79 -18.67
CA HIS A 21 -6.94 17.03 -18.79
C HIS A 21 -5.97 17.25 -17.64
N SER A 22 -5.92 18.47 -17.08
CA SER A 22 -5.12 18.78 -15.91
C SER A 22 -5.72 18.25 -14.61
N ALA A 23 -7.06 18.24 -14.47
CA ALA A 23 -7.76 17.85 -13.26
C ALA A 23 -7.77 16.33 -13.02
N VAL A 24 -7.65 15.53 -14.09
CA VAL A 24 -7.57 14.06 -13.96
C VAL A 24 -6.15 13.56 -13.69
N LYS A 25 -5.11 14.39 -13.90
CA LYS A 25 -3.71 14.00 -13.66
C LYS A 25 -3.39 13.93 -12.17
N PRO A 26 -2.38 13.12 -11.80
CA PRO A 26 -1.86 13.08 -10.43
C PRO A 26 -1.52 14.46 -9.88
N MET A 27 -1.73 14.65 -8.59
CA MET A 27 -1.33 15.88 -7.90
C MET A 27 0.18 16.04 -7.86
N ASP A 28 0.90 14.93 -7.64
CA ASP A 28 2.36 14.85 -7.66
C ASP A 28 2.79 13.47 -8.17
N LYS A 29 3.32 13.41 -9.39
CA LYS A 29 3.73 12.16 -10.04
C LYS A 29 4.85 11.40 -9.31
N ASN A 30 5.63 12.11 -8.51
CA ASN A 30 6.78 11.56 -7.79
C ASN A 30 6.46 11.22 -6.33
N ALA A 31 5.25 11.48 -5.87
CA ALA A 31 4.86 11.19 -4.50
C ALA A 31 4.84 9.67 -4.26
N THR A 32 5.62 9.23 -3.29
CA THR A 32 5.68 7.84 -2.84
C THR A 32 4.93 7.61 -1.52
N GLU A 33 4.58 8.70 -0.82
CA GLU A 33 3.90 8.62 0.45
C GLU A 33 2.41 8.34 0.30
N PHE A 34 1.90 7.47 1.16
CA PHE A 34 0.48 7.18 1.27
C PHE A 34 -0.22 8.18 2.19
N VAL A 35 -1.41 8.57 1.80
CA VAL A 35 -2.34 9.37 2.58
C VAL A 35 -3.52 8.48 2.96
N THR A 36 -3.71 8.21 4.24
CA THR A 36 -4.89 7.48 4.73
C THR A 36 -6.10 8.38 4.73
N VAL A 37 -7.15 7.95 4.04
CA VAL A 37 -8.41 8.66 3.89
C VAL A 37 -9.53 7.81 4.47
N GLU A 38 -10.36 8.41 5.30
CA GLU A 38 -11.61 7.81 5.79
C GLU A 38 -12.78 8.30 4.93
N ILE A 39 -13.54 7.37 4.38
CA ILE A 39 -14.80 7.63 3.67
C ILE A 39 -15.93 7.12 4.57
N PRO A 40 -16.71 8.00 5.20
CA PRO A 40 -17.83 7.61 6.03
C PRO A 40 -18.90 6.84 5.25
N ALA A 41 -19.62 5.94 5.94
CA ALA A 41 -20.74 5.22 5.33
C ALA A 41 -21.83 6.21 4.87
N GLY A 42 -22.35 5.99 3.66
CA GLY A 42 -23.38 6.85 3.08
C GLY A 42 -22.90 8.17 2.48
N SER A 43 -21.57 8.40 2.41
CA SER A 43 -21.02 9.60 1.78
C SER A 43 -21.46 9.74 0.33
N SER A 44 -21.94 10.92 -0.04
CA SER A 44 -22.23 11.29 -1.43
C SER A 44 -20.93 11.54 -2.21
N ASN A 45 -21.00 11.49 -3.55
CA ASN A 45 -19.86 11.83 -4.42
C ASN A 45 -19.29 13.24 -4.13
N ARG A 46 -20.14 14.16 -3.72
CA ARG A 46 -19.72 15.52 -3.34
C ARG A 46 -18.91 15.52 -2.05
N GLU A 47 -19.34 14.78 -1.05
CA GLU A 47 -18.61 14.65 0.23
C GLU A 47 -17.29 13.91 0.05
N ILE A 48 -17.29 12.84 -0.73
CA ILE A 48 -16.05 12.12 -1.09
C ILE A 48 -15.08 13.07 -1.78
N GLY A 49 -15.55 13.83 -2.78
CA GLY A 49 -14.73 14.83 -3.46
C GLY A 49 -14.12 15.86 -2.52
N ALA A 50 -14.92 16.39 -1.56
CA ALA A 50 -14.45 17.35 -0.56
C ALA A 50 -13.38 16.74 0.38
N ILE A 51 -13.54 15.48 0.78
CA ILE A 51 -12.56 14.75 1.60
C ILE A 51 -11.25 14.60 0.83
N LEU A 52 -11.30 14.15 -0.45
CA LEU A 52 -10.12 13.97 -1.29
C LEU A 52 -9.38 15.29 -1.56
N GLU A 53 -10.11 16.37 -1.80
CA GLU A 53 -9.55 17.73 -1.97
C GLU A 53 -8.83 18.20 -0.69
N LYS A 54 -9.49 18.08 0.47
CA LYS A 54 -8.89 18.41 1.78
C LYS A 54 -7.61 17.64 2.06
N LYS A 55 -7.49 16.40 1.56
CA LYS A 55 -6.31 15.54 1.69
C LYS A 55 -5.26 15.80 0.58
N GLY A 56 -5.54 16.69 -0.36
CA GLY A 56 -4.64 17.02 -1.47
C GLY A 56 -4.44 15.89 -2.48
N LEU A 57 -5.44 15.02 -2.62
CA LEU A 57 -5.44 13.88 -3.55
C LEU A 57 -6.08 14.21 -4.90
N VAL A 58 -6.97 15.20 -4.91
CA VAL A 58 -7.58 15.77 -6.12
C VAL A 58 -7.48 17.29 -6.09
N LYS A 59 -7.46 17.92 -7.25
CA LYS A 59 -7.36 19.38 -7.37
C LYS A 59 -8.63 20.10 -6.94
N ASN A 60 -9.77 19.49 -7.21
CA ASN A 60 -11.09 20.11 -6.95
C ASN A 60 -12.13 19.01 -6.72
N GLY A 61 -12.75 19.02 -5.54
CA GLY A 61 -13.75 18.06 -5.11
C GLY A 61 -15.07 18.18 -5.88
N GLN A 62 -15.44 19.39 -6.33
CA GLN A 62 -16.62 19.55 -7.19
C GLN A 62 -16.39 18.94 -8.57
N PHE A 63 -15.18 19.08 -9.12
CA PHE A 63 -14.81 18.43 -10.37
C PHE A 63 -14.93 16.90 -10.24
N PHE A 64 -14.43 16.31 -9.13
CA PHE A 64 -14.61 14.89 -8.82
C PHE A 64 -16.10 14.49 -8.88
N ASN A 65 -16.98 15.25 -8.22
CA ASN A 65 -18.42 14.98 -8.20
C ASN A 65 -19.04 15.04 -9.62
N TYR A 66 -18.69 16.04 -10.44
CA TYR A 66 -19.20 16.12 -11.81
C TYR A 66 -18.62 15.02 -12.70
N TYR A 67 -17.33 14.73 -12.57
CA TYR A 67 -16.64 13.71 -13.34
C TYR A 67 -17.22 12.31 -13.08
N THR A 68 -17.42 11.95 -11.82
CA THR A 68 -18.01 10.67 -11.43
C THR A 68 -19.44 10.52 -11.93
N LYS A 69 -20.25 11.59 -11.89
CA LYS A 69 -21.61 11.59 -12.45
C LYS A 69 -21.59 11.43 -13.98
N PHE A 70 -20.75 12.19 -14.68
CA PHE A 70 -20.65 12.13 -16.12
C PHE A 70 -20.19 10.77 -16.64
N LYS A 71 -19.26 10.13 -15.94
CA LYS A 71 -18.74 8.80 -16.27
C LYS A 71 -19.59 7.66 -15.69
N ASN A 72 -20.70 7.97 -14.98
CA ASN A 72 -21.55 7.01 -14.30
C ASN A 72 -20.79 6.14 -13.26
N TYR A 73 -19.75 6.67 -12.64
CA TYR A 73 -19.09 6.01 -11.52
C TYR A 73 -19.96 6.03 -10.27
N SER A 74 -20.19 4.86 -9.70
CA SER A 74 -21.01 4.64 -8.52
C SER A 74 -20.39 3.53 -7.65
N ASN A 75 -21.09 3.12 -6.58
CA ASN A 75 -20.67 2.04 -5.70
C ASN A 75 -19.37 2.29 -4.94
N PHE A 76 -19.10 3.56 -4.59
CA PHE A 76 -18.01 3.88 -3.69
C PHE A 76 -18.24 3.23 -2.32
N LYS A 77 -17.20 2.63 -1.80
CA LYS A 77 -17.24 1.93 -0.52
C LYS A 77 -16.82 2.85 0.61
N SER A 78 -17.36 2.59 1.80
CA SER A 78 -16.94 3.25 3.03
C SER A 78 -15.74 2.54 3.65
N GLY A 79 -15.01 3.24 4.52
CA GLY A 79 -13.87 2.72 5.26
C GLY A 79 -12.61 3.53 5.05
N TYR A 80 -11.48 2.96 5.44
CA TYR A 80 -10.17 3.60 5.31
C TYR A 80 -9.47 3.12 4.05
N PHE A 81 -8.90 4.06 3.30
CA PHE A 81 -8.18 3.84 2.05
C PHE A 81 -6.80 4.47 2.12
N ASN A 82 -5.79 3.76 1.65
CA ASN A 82 -4.44 4.30 1.48
C ASN A 82 -4.25 4.72 0.02
N LEU A 83 -4.24 6.02 -0.22
CA LEU A 83 -4.10 6.63 -1.54
C LEU A 83 -2.80 7.41 -1.63
N GLN A 84 -2.29 7.62 -2.84
CA GLN A 84 -1.06 8.41 -3.09
C GLN A 84 -1.37 9.59 -3.99
N LYS A 85 -0.65 10.70 -3.81
CA LYS A 85 -0.75 11.89 -4.69
C LYS A 85 -0.24 11.60 -6.11
N SER A 86 0.48 10.50 -6.30
CA SER A 86 0.93 10.01 -7.62
C SER A 86 -0.13 9.22 -8.38
N MET A 87 -1.26 8.89 -7.75
CA MET A 87 -2.40 8.29 -8.42
C MET A 87 -3.16 9.34 -9.23
N ASP A 88 -3.57 8.98 -10.43
CA ASP A 88 -4.51 9.79 -11.20
C ASP A 88 -5.94 9.60 -10.70
N LEU A 89 -6.85 10.45 -11.19
CA LEU A 89 -8.24 10.45 -10.74
C LEU A 89 -8.95 9.11 -10.98
N GLU A 90 -8.68 8.45 -12.10
CA GLU A 90 -9.28 7.14 -12.43
C GLU A 90 -8.80 6.06 -11.48
N THR A 91 -7.51 6.03 -11.16
CA THR A 91 -6.93 5.10 -10.18
C THR A 91 -7.53 5.31 -8.78
N ILE A 92 -7.71 6.57 -8.37
CA ILE A 92 -8.35 6.90 -7.09
C ILE A 92 -9.80 6.40 -7.08
N ILE A 93 -10.57 6.63 -8.15
CA ILE A 93 -11.94 6.16 -8.29
C ILE A 93 -12.02 4.64 -8.17
N GLN A 94 -11.17 3.90 -8.88
CA GLN A 94 -11.12 2.44 -8.83
C GLN A 94 -10.81 1.95 -7.41
N LYS A 95 -9.86 2.59 -6.73
CA LYS A 95 -9.53 2.27 -5.32
C LYS A 95 -10.70 2.49 -4.37
N LEU A 96 -11.48 3.53 -4.56
CA LEU A 96 -12.67 3.80 -3.74
C LEU A 96 -13.85 2.86 -4.02
N GLN A 97 -13.81 2.10 -5.11
CA GLN A 97 -14.79 1.06 -5.44
C GLN A 97 -14.40 -0.32 -4.85
N GLU A 98 -13.13 -0.50 -4.45
CA GLU A 98 -12.68 -1.65 -3.67
C GLU A 98 -13.20 -1.55 -2.23
N GLU A 99 -13.18 -2.64 -1.45
CA GLU A 99 -13.56 -2.57 -0.04
C GLU A 99 -12.54 -1.79 0.78
N GLY A 100 -13.01 -0.77 1.50
CA GLY A 100 -12.22 -0.07 2.50
C GLY A 100 -12.01 -0.93 3.75
N THR A 101 -10.91 -0.68 4.46
CA THR A 101 -10.66 -1.37 5.73
C THR A 101 -11.49 -0.75 6.87
N LYS A 102 -11.86 -1.56 7.89
CA LYS A 102 -12.66 -1.09 9.04
C LYS A 102 -11.88 -0.15 9.96
N THR A 103 -10.57 -0.30 9.99
CA THR A 103 -9.64 0.51 10.79
C THR A 103 -8.52 1.02 9.90
N PRO A 104 -7.87 2.15 10.25
CA PRO A 104 -6.68 2.59 9.53
C PRO A 104 -5.63 1.48 9.50
N GLN A 105 -5.21 1.08 8.31
CA GLN A 105 -4.16 0.08 8.11
C GLN A 105 -2.88 0.78 7.66
N ALA A 106 -1.74 0.31 8.14
CA ALA A 106 -0.47 0.77 7.60
C ALA A 106 -0.40 0.45 6.10
N PRO A 107 0.05 1.39 5.26
CA PRO A 107 0.17 1.15 3.84
C PRO A 107 1.11 0.00 3.53
N VAL A 108 0.67 -0.93 2.69
CA VAL A 108 1.53 -1.98 2.15
C VAL A 108 2.41 -1.39 1.07
N LEU A 109 3.72 -1.39 1.29
CA LEU A 109 4.71 -0.91 0.33
C LEU A 109 5.12 -2.00 -0.65
N GLY A 110 5.14 -3.25 -0.20
CA GLY A 110 5.55 -4.35 -1.04
C GLY A 110 5.23 -5.71 -0.41
N LYS A 111 5.68 -6.77 -1.10
CA LYS A 111 5.43 -8.16 -0.71
C LYS A 111 6.70 -8.98 -0.84
N VAL A 112 6.85 -9.93 0.07
CA VAL A 112 7.91 -10.94 0.07
C VAL A 112 7.27 -12.31 0.06
N THR A 113 7.71 -13.21 -0.81
CA THR A 113 7.25 -14.61 -0.83
C THR A 113 8.34 -15.52 -0.31
N ILE A 114 7.98 -16.33 0.66
CA ILE A 114 8.82 -17.42 1.21
C ILE A 114 8.22 -18.74 0.75
N PRO A 115 8.86 -19.45 -0.20
CA PRO A 115 8.42 -20.76 -0.65
C PRO A 115 8.59 -21.83 0.43
N GLU A 116 7.83 -22.92 0.28
CA GLU A 116 7.99 -24.12 1.12
C GLU A 116 9.39 -24.72 0.96
N GLY A 117 9.91 -25.30 2.05
CA GLY A 117 11.19 -25.99 2.07
C GLY A 117 12.44 -25.08 2.05
N TYR A 118 12.26 -23.76 2.15
CA TYR A 118 13.40 -22.85 2.23
C TYR A 118 14.11 -22.96 3.56
N THR A 119 15.44 -23.01 3.51
CA THR A 119 16.32 -22.87 4.70
C THR A 119 16.36 -21.42 5.16
N ILE A 120 16.83 -21.19 6.39
CA ILE A 120 17.04 -19.84 6.93
C ILE A 120 17.92 -18.97 6.01
N ASP A 121 18.99 -19.54 5.43
CA ASP A 121 19.85 -18.80 4.48
C ASP A 121 19.12 -18.43 3.17
N GLN A 122 18.22 -19.29 2.70
CA GLN A 122 17.39 -19.02 1.52
C GLN A 122 16.31 -17.98 1.83
N ILE A 123 15.66 -18.07 2.98
CA ILE A 123 14.69 -17.08 3.46
C ILE A 123 15.38 -15.71 3.60
N ALA A 124 16.56 -15.65 4.22
CA ALA A 124 17.37 -14.45 4.35
C ALA A 124 17.68 -13.78 3.00
N THR A 125 17.78 -14.57 1.94
CA THR A 125 17.95 -14.05 0.57
C THR A 125 16.61 -13.62 -0.02
N ALA A 126 15.54 -14.42 0.16
CA ALA A 126 14.21 -14.14 -0.38
C ALA A 126 13.62 -12.82 0.15
N ILE A 127 13.81 -12.49 1.44
CA ILE A 127 13.30 -11.25 2.03
C ILE A 127 13.87 -9.98 1.39
N THR A 128 14.99 -10.06 0.68
CA THR A 128 15.57 -8.90 -0.03
C THR A 128 14.87 -8.60 -1.36
N THR A 129 13.92 -9.43 -1.78
CA THR A 129 13.24 -9.33 -3.07
C THR A 129 11.75 -9.00 -2.89
N ASP A 130 11.34 -7.87 -3.43
CA ASP A 130 9.93 -7.46 -3.49
C ASP A 130 9.26 -8.08 -4.72
N VAL A 131 8.16 -8.77 -4.48
CA VAL A 131 7.34 -9.45 -5.51
C VAL A 131 5.98 -8.79 -5.72
N SER A 132 5.77 -7.58 -5.21
CA SER A 132 4.50 -6.86 -5.35
C SER A 132 4.18 -6.44 -6.78
N THR A 133 5.19 -6.35 -7.64
CA THR A 133 5.06 -6.00 -9.05
C THR A 133 5.55 -7.13 -9.96
N LYS A 134 5.20 -7.08 -11.25
CA LYS A 134 5.67 -8.06 -12.24
C LYS A 134 7.20 -8.10 -12.41
N LYS A 135 7.90 -7.02 -12.01
CA LYS A 135 9.37 -6.98 -11.95
C LYS A 135 9.78 -7.04 -10.49
N ALA A 136 10.59 -8.02 -10.14
CA ALA A 136 11.16 -8.12 -8.82
C ALA A 136 11.94 -6.84 -8.48
N GLY A 137 11.62 -6.26 -7.32
CA GLY A 137 12.26 -5.08 -6.77
C GLY A 137 13.18 -5.42 -5.60
N LYS A 138 13.77 -4.40 -4.99
CA LYS A 138 14.50 -4.54 -3.72
C LYS A 138 13.60 -4.14 -2.57
N THR A 139 13.61 -4.93 -1.51
CA THR A 139 12.99 -4.57 -0.23
C THR A 139 13.91 -3.68 0.60
N PRO A 140 13.43 -3.06 1.68
CA PRO A 140 14.29 -2.37 2.65
C PRO A 140 15.09 -3.34 3.54
N PHE A 141 14.78 -4.64 3.52
CA PHE A 141 15.40 -5.64 4.39
C PHE A 141 16.78 -6.06 3.89
N LYS A 142 17.69 -6.29 4.84
CA LYS A 142 19.03 -6.81 4.54
C LYS A 142 19.14 -8.25 5.03
N LYS A 143 19.84 -9.07 4.26
CA LYS A 143 20.12 -10.47 4.58
C LYS A 143 20.81 -10.62 5.94
N GLU A 144 21.80 -9.76 6.20
CA GLU A 144 22.58 -9.77 7.42
C GLU A 144 21.72 -9.46 8.67
N ASP A 145 20.78 -8.54 8.55
CA ASP A 145 19.89 -8.17 9.66
C ASP A 145 18.91 -9.30 9.98
N PHE A 146 18.45 -10.04 8.97
CA PHE A 146 17.63 -11.23 9.17
C PHE A 146 18.42 -12.34 9.87
N LEU A 147 19.63 -12.64 9.39
CA LEU A 147 20.48 -13.66 9.99
C LEU A 147 20.87 -13.35 11.45
N LYS A 148 21.07 -12.07 11.77
CA LYS A 148 21.26 -11.62 13.16
C LYS A 148 20.00 -11.81 14.00
N ALA A 149 18.83 -11.49 13.44
CA ALA A 149 17.57 -11.59 14.17
C ALA A 149 17.21 -13.04 14.54
N VAL A 150 17.42 -14.00 13.61
CA VAL A 150 17.17 -15.44 13.86
C VAL A 150 18.20 -16.08 14.79
N GLN A 151 19.27 -15.38 15.13
CA GLN A 151 20.30 -15.81 16.11
C GLN A 151 20.24 -15.00 17.42
N ASP A 152 19.34 -14.00 17.52
CA ASP A 152 19.17 -13.20 18.73
C ASP A 152 18.39 -13.99 19.78
N ASP A 153 19.10 -14.52 20.77
CA ASP A 153 18.51 -15.32 21.84
C ASP A 153 17.39 -14.59 22.59
N ALA A 154 17.55 -13.30 22.88
CA ALA A 154 16.52 -12.52 23.57
C ALA A 154 15.24 -12.39 22.73
N PHE A 155 15.37 -12.30 21.41
CA PHE A 155 14.25 -12.31 20.48
C PHE A 155 13.61 -13.70 20.43
N ILE A 156 14.40 -14.77 20.30
CA ILE A 156 13.90 -16.16 20.27
C ILE A 156 13.12 -16.48 21.55
N GLU A 157 13.61 -16.11 22.75
CA GLU A 157 12.89 -16.36 24.00
C GLU A 157 11.54 -15.60 24.05
N LYS A 158 11.45 -14.41 23.49
CA LYS A 158 10.16 -13.72 23.33
C LYS A 158 9.21 -14.47 22.39
N MET A 159 9.72 -15.05 21.31
CA MET A 159 8.93 -15.87 20.39
C MET A 159 8.45 -17.15 21.07
N VAL A 160 9.30 -17.83 21.85
CA VAL A 160 8.90 -19.00 22.64
C VAL A 160 7.79 -18.65 23.63
N ALA A 161 7.89 -17.53 24.33
CA ALA A 161 6.85 -17.06 25.25
C ALA A 161 5.53 -16.73 24.52
N LYS A 162 5.60 -16.16 23.30
CA LYS A 162 4.44 -15.80 22.49
C LYS A 162 3.77 -17.02 21.83
N TYR A 163 4.57 -17.99 21.36
CA TYR A 163 4.12 -19.16 20.62
C TYR A 163 4.55 -20.48 21.28
N PRO A 164 4.19 -20.74 22.57
CA PRO A 164 4.73 -21.87 23.34
C PRO A 164 4.40 -23.24 22.73
N LYS A 165 3.25 -23.38 22.05
CA LYS A 165 2.88 -24.64 21.39
C LYS A 165 3.64 -24.89 20.10
N LEU A 166 3.88 -23.85 19.30
CA LEU A 166 4.58 -23.94 18.03
C LEU A 166 6.07 -24.23 18.27
N LEU A 167 6.66 -23.58 19.25
CA LEU A 167 8.10 -23.64 19.55
C LEU A 167 8.43 -24.59 20.72
N ALA A 168 7.51 -25.51 21.07
CA ALA A 168 7.70 -26.45 22.19
C ALA A 168 8.95 -27.34 22.04
N ASN A 169 9.30 -27.69 20.80
CA ASN A 169 10.44 -28.57 20.49
C ASN A 169 11.62 -27.77 19.86
N LEU A 170 11.68 -26.47 20.10
CA LEU A 170 12.79 -25.65 19.62
C LEU A 170 14.12 -26.15 20.22
N PRO A 171 15.17 -26.36 19.38
CA PRO A 171 16.47 -26.75 19.90
C PRO A 171 16.99 -25.80 20.98
N SER A 172 17.64 -26.32 22.01
CA SER A 172 18.24 -25.49 23.07
C SER A 172 19.37 -24.62 22.47
N LYS A 173 19.73 -23.57 23.19
CA LYS A 173 20.85 -22.70 22.83
C LYS A 173 22.17 -23.47 22.67
N ASP A 174 22.39 -24.48 23.51
CA ASP A 174 23.62 -25.27 23.55
C ASP A 174 23.58 -26.51 22.66
N SER A 175 22.53 -26.65 21.80
CA SER A 175 22.34 -27.81 20.93
C SER A 175 23.34 -27.91 19.77
N GLY A 176 24.14 -26.86 19.53
CA GLY A 176 25.08 -26.81 18.42
C GLY A 176 24.46 -26.61 17.04
N VAL A 177 23.12 -26.44 16.94
CA VAL A 177 22.47 -26.12 15.67
C VAL A 177 22.78 -24.70 15.24
N ARG A 178 22.98 -24.49 13.95
CA ARG A 178 23.31 -23.17 13.40
C ARG A 178 22.17 -22.15 13.56
N TYR A 179 20.94 -22.56 13.31
CA TYR A 179 19.75 -21.74 13.45
C TYR A 179 18.66 -22.51 14.19
N ARG A 180 18.30 -22.06 15.38
CA ARG A 180 17.26 -22.68 16.21
C ARG A 180 15.88 -22.63 15.55
N LEU A 181 15.60 -21.59 14.74
CA LEU A 181 14.33 -21.39 14.04
C LEU A 181 14.25 -22.10 12.67
N GLU A 182 15.24 -22.96 12.32
CA GLU A 182 15.22 -23.73 11.07
C GLU A 182 13.98 -24.64 11.02
N GLY A 183 13.16 -24.49 9.95
CA GLY A 183 11.92 -25.24 9.78
C GLY A 183 10.71 -24.72 10.56
N TYR A 184 10.85 -23.64 11.36
CA TYR A 184 9.75 -23.06 12.12
C TYR A 184 9.11 -21.84 11.45
N LEU A 185 9.75 -21.25 10.44
CA LEU A 185 9.21 -20.11 9.71
C LEU A 185 8.22 -20.56 8.65
N PHE A 186 7.03 -19.96 8.67
CA PHE A 186 5.93 -20.40 7.81
C PHE A 186 6.09 -19.91 6.36
N PRO A 187 5.92 -20.80 5.35
CA PRO A 187 5.96 -20.40 3.95
C PRO A 187 4.67 -19.64 3.58
N ALA A 188 4.80 -18.42 3.12
CA ALA A 188 3.68 -17.56 2.70
C ALA A 188 4.18 -16.35 1.91
N THR A 189 3.22 -15.55 1.44
CA THR A 189 3.49 -14.20 0.93
C THR A 189 3.13 -13.18 2.01
N TYR A 190 4.12 -12.45 2.46
CA TYR A 190 4.02 -11.46 3.52
C TYR A 190 4.00 -10.05 2.95
N ASN A 191 3.11 -9.21 3.47
CA ASN A 191 3.10 -7.78 3.18
C ASN A 191 4.05 -7.05 4.11
N TYR A 192 4.72 -6.01 3.63
CA TYR A 192 5.50 -5.10 4.48
C TYR A 192 5.14 -3.64 4.21
N GLY A 193 5.23 -2.82 5.25
CA GLY A 193 5.04 -1.38 5.23
C GLY A 193 6.35 -0.62 5.47
N LYS A 194 6.26 0.70 5.60
CA LYS A 194 7.42 1.60 5.78
C LYS A 194 8.21 1.28 7.06
N ASP A 195 7.49 0.97 8.14
CA ASP A 195 8.07 0.79 9.46
C ASP A 195 8.23 -0.70 9.84
N THR A 196 7.94 -1.62 8.90
CA THR A 196 8.07 -3.05 9.14
C THR A 196 9.54 -3.41 9.36
N THR A 197 9.82 -4.02 10.48
CA THR A 197 11.17 -4.49 10.84
C THR A 197 11.37 -5.94 10.44
N VAL A 198 12.63 -6.37 10.37
CA VAL A 198 12.98 -7.78 10.13
C VAL A 198 12.40 -8.69 11.22
N LYS A 199 12.39 -8.25 12.48
CA LYS A 199 11.84 -9.03 13.61
C LYS A 199 10.31 -9.21 13.47
N GLU A 200 9.59 -8.21 13.00
CA GLU A 200 8.15 -8.32 12.69
C GLU A 200 7.88 -9.23 11.48
N MET A 201 8.81 -9.33 10.53
CA MET A 201 8.69 -10.28 9.43
C MET A 201 8.92 -11.74 9.86
N ILE A 202 9.64 -11.98 10.97
CA ILE A 202 9.89 -13.30 11.55
C ILE A 202 8.74 -13.72 12.47
N ASP A 203 8.10 -12.76 13.15
CA ASP A 203 7.02 -12.92 14.13
C ASP A 203 5.65 -13.19 13.46
#